data_4fb91b7cb9d5ec6df96a7e7bd61420a4
#
_entry.id   4fb91b7cb9d5ec6df96a7e7bd61420a4
#
_cell.length_a   1.000
_cell.length_b   1.000
_cell.length_c   1.000
_cell.angle_alpha   90.00
_cell.angle_beta   90.00
_cell.angle_gamma   90.00
#
_symmetry.space_group_name_H-M   'P 1'
#
loop_
_entity.id
_entity.type
_entity.pdbx_description
1 polymer ?
#
loop_
_entity_poly.entity_id
_entity_poly.type
_entity_poly.pdbx_seq_one_letter_code
_entity_poly.pdbx_strand_id
1 'polypeptide(L)'
;NYLRCHDDIGWGLDEAVENKLGIDPQKHKEYLYHFYEGNFPGSWAKGELYNYDPATGDARSCGTTASLCGVEQALEKDDKTALDYAVKRDLLLHTAMAFLQGFPMLNCGDEIAQLNGWDYKNDPDRVEDSRNLHRSKFNLENAKQRTRKGTLQNALWQGMEQLRQMRADPCFA
;
A
#
# COMPACT_ATOMS: atom_id res chain seq x y z
N ASN A 1 -2.43 13.87 -6.64
CA ASN A 1 -2.72 12.94 -5.52
C ASN A 1 -2.17 11.56 -5.85
N TYR A 2 -1.56 10.90 -4.89
CA TYR A 2 -1.14 9.51 -4.98
C TYR A 2 -1.19 8.86 -3.59
N LEU A 3 -1.43 7.57 -3.52
CA LEU A 3 -1.36 6.82 -2.26
C LEU A 3 0.08 6.55 -1.87
N ARG A 4 0.88 6.18 -2.85
CA ARG A 4 2.29 5.90 -2.71
C ARG A 4 3.02 6.08 -4.04
N CYS A 5 4.34 6.13 -3.98
CA CYS A 5 5.20 6.21 -5.15
C CYS A 5 6.40 5.24 -4.99
N HIS A 6 7.51 5.50 -5.67
CA HIS A 6 8.75 4.75 -5.56
C HIS A 6 9.51 4.98 -4.23
N ASP A 7 9.09 5.99 -3.44
CA ASP A 7 9.68 6.27 -2.12
C ASP A 7 8.91 5.60 -0.98
N ASP A 8 9.47 5.67 0.20
CA ASP A 8 8.88 5.24 1.46
C ASP A 8 7.67 6.09 1.84
N ILE A 9 6.85 5.58 2.74
CA ILE A 9 5.72 6.29 3.35
C ILE A 9 6.21 6.94 4.64
N GLY A 10 6.26 8.28 4.67
CA GLY A 10 6.50 9.06 5.87
C GLY A 10 5.20 9.35 6.64
N TRP A 11 5.25 9.22 7.96
CA TRP A 11 4.10 9.46 8.84
C TRP A 11 4.13 10.91 9.37
N GLY A 12 3.93 11.88 8.48
CA GLY A 12 3.86 13.31 8.80
C GLY A 12 2.47 13.71 9.31
N LEU A 13 2.15 13.28 10.52
CA LEU A 13 0.86 13.58 11.18
C LEU A 13 0.88 14.98 11.79
N ASP A 14 -0.30 15.60 11.94
CA ASP A 14 -0.45 16.89 12.61
C ASP A 14 -0.53 16.69 14.13
N GLU A 15 0.62 16.78 14.80
CA GLU A 15 0.73 16.58 16.25
C GLU A 15 -0.15 17.54 17.07
N ALA A 16 -0.39 18.75 16.57
CA ALA A 16 -1.25 19.70 17.27
C ALA A 16 -2.72 19.26 17.24
N VAL A 17 -3.16 18.64 16.13
CA VAL A 17 -4.51 18.06 16.03
C VAL A 17 -4.58 16.79 16.87
N GLU A 18 -3.59 15.91 16.81
CA GLU A 18 -3.55 14.67 17.59
C GLU A 18 -3.64 14.95 19.11
N ASN A 19 -2.83 15.89 19.60
CA ASN A 19 -2.86 16.31 21.00
C ASN A 19 -4.24 16.85 21.42
N LYS A 20 -4.92 17.62 20.56
CA LYS A 20 -6.30 18.10 20.83
C LYS A 20 -7.32 16.97 20.92
N LEU A 21 -7.08 15.87 20.21
CA LEU A 21 -7.91 14.66 20.24
C LEU A 21 -7.53 13.71 21.38
N GLY A 22 -6.52 14.03 22.19
CA GLY A 22 -6.02 13.19 23.27
C GLY A 22 -5.19 12.00 22.77
N ILE A 23 -4.68 12.09 21.54
CA ILE A 23 -3.80 11.08 20.92
C ILE A 23 -2.35 11.49 21.17
N ASP A 24 -1.55 10.57 21.66
CA ASP A 24 -0.09 10.72 21.78
C ASP A 24 0.54 10.56 20.39
N PRO A 25 1.14 11.60 19.78
CA PRO A 25 1.64 11.54 18.40
C PRO A 25 2.72 10.49 18.20
N GLN A 26 3.62 10.34 19.17
CA GLN A 26 4.72 9.38 19.10
C GLN A 26 4.19 7.94 19.10
N LYS A 27 3.31 7.61 20.04
CA LYS A 27 2.71 6.26 20.11
C LYS A 27 1.81 5.96 18.92
N HIS A 28 1.13 6.96 18.37
CA HIS A 28 0.33 6.78 17.16
C HIS A 28 1.22 6.47 15.96
N LYS A 29 2.32 7.18 15.80
CA LYS A 29 3.31 6.91 14.75
C LYS A 29 3.93 5.52 14.89
N GLU A 30 4.33 5.13 16.13
CA GLU A 30 4.83 3.79 16.42
C GLU A 30 3.80 2.70 16.05
N TYR A 31 2.54 2.91 16.44
CA TYR A 31 1.46 2.00 16.04
C TYR A 31 1.36 1.87 14.52
N LEU A 32 1.37 2.98 13.78
CA LEU A 32 1.23 2.97 12.32
C LEU A 32 2.36 2.20 11.64
N TYR A 33 3.61 2.52 11.94
CA TYR A 33 4.69 1.85 11.23
C TYR A 33 4.82 0.36 11.63
N HIS A 34 4.57 -0.03 12.88
CA HIS A 34 4.53 -1.44 13.28
C HIS A 34 3.33 -2.18 12.71
N PHE A 35 2.19 -1.49 12.56
CA PHE A 35 1.04 -2.08 11.90
C PHE A 35 1.34 -2.39 10.43
N TYR A 36 1.90 -1.44 9.69
CA TYR A 36 2.20 -1.61 8.27
C TYR A 36 3.44 -2.48 8.00
N GLU A 37 4.34 -2.63 8.95
CA GLU A 37 5.39 -3.65 8.91
C GLU A 37 4.80 -5.08 9.04
N GLY A 38 3.70 -5.22 9.74
CA GLY A 38 3.03 -6.50 10.00
C GLY A 38 3.31 -7.08 11.39
N ASN A 39 4.06 -6.39 12.22
CA ASN A 39 4.46 -6.85 13.56
C ASN A 39 3.46 -6.47 14.66
N PHE A 40 2.48 -5.63 14.37
CA PHE A 40 1.45 -5.28 15.35
C PHE A 40 0.36 -6.37 15.43
N PRO A 41 -0.10 -6.78 16.64
CA PRO A 41 -1.16 -7.77 16.79
C PRO A 41 -2.44 -7.36 16.04
N GLY A 42 -2.93 -8.25 15.18
CA GLY A 42 -4.11 -8.00 14.34
C GLY A 42 -3.81 -7.27 13.02
N SER A 43 -2.56 -6.94 12.74
CA SER A 43 -2.20 -6.38 11.44
C SER A 43 -2.45 -7.39 10.32
N TRP A 44 -3.00 -6.90 9.24
CA TRP A 44 -3.10 -7.59 7.95
C TRP A 44 -1.99 -7.21 6.98
N ALA A 45 -1.24 -6.14 7.27
CA ALA A 45 -0.25 -5.59 6.37
C ALA A 45 1.02 -6.44 6.33
N LYS A 46 1.76 -6.29 5.25
CA LYS A 46 3.09 -6.88 5.09
C LYS A 46 4.00 -5.87 4.42
N GLY A 47 4.88 -5.28 5.21
CA GLY A 47 5.80 -4.24 4.77
C GLY A 47 7.14 -4.37 5.49
N GLU A 48 7.93 -3.32 5.42
CA GLU A 48 9.23 -3.23 6.06
C GLU A 48 9.49 -1.79 6.53
N LEU A 49 10.24 -1.64 7.61
CA LEU A 49 10.68 -0.31 8.06
C LEU A 49 11.82 0.23 7.19
N TYR A 50 11.87 1.54 7.08
CA TYR A 50 12.96 2.27 6.46
C TYR A 50 13.43 3.38 7.38
N ASN A 51 14.75 3.52 7.53
CA ASN A 51 15.39 4.52 8.36
C ASN A 51 14.84 4.56 9.81
N TYR A 52 14.72 3.41 10.44
CA TYR A 52 14.36 3.37 11.85
C TYR A 52 15.49 3.99 12.69
N ASP A 53 15.14 5.03 13.46
CA ASP A 53 16.03 5.69 14.40
C ASP A 53 15.64 5.33 15.85
N PRO A 54 16.42 4.48 16.54
CA PRO A 54 16.09 4.09 17.91
C PRO A 54 16.18 5.22 18.93
N ALA A 55 16.87 6.33 18.61
CA ALA A 55 17.01 7.47 19.52
C ALA A 55 15.74 8.32 19.55
N THR A 56 15.03 8.41 18.44
CA THR A 56 13.80 9.20 18.30
C THR A 56 12.55 8.34 18.18
N GLY A 57 12.68 7.03 17.93
CA GLY A 57 11.58 6.16 17.58
C GLY A 57 10.94 6.53 16.23
N ASP A 58 11.65 7.21 15.36
CA ASP A 58 11.17 7.54 14.03
C ASP A 58 11.39 6.40 13.04
N ALA A 59 10.41 6.16 12.19
CA ALA A 59 10.48 5.19 11.12
C ALA A 59 9.55 5.56 9.97
N ARG A 60 9.86 5.04 8.78
CA ARG A 60 9.03 5.11 7.59
C ARG A 60 8.66 3.70 7.16
N SER A 61 7.63 3.56 6.33
CA SER A 61 7.14 2.26 5.88
C SER A 61 7.38 2.04 4.40
N CYS A 62 7.81 0.84 4.05
CA CYS A 62 7.96 0.35 2.69
C CYS A 62 7.02 -0.82 2.42
N GLY A 63 6.56 -0.94 1.19
CA GLY A 63 5.68 -2.02 0.74
C GLY A 63 4.88 -1.60 -0.48
N THR A 64 4.37 -2.53 -1.27
CA THR A 64 3.41 -2.25 -2.33
C THR A 64 2.03 -1.97 -1.73
N THR A 65 1.17 -1.24 -2.41
CA THR A 65 -0.20 -0.95 -1.93
C THR A 65 -0.95 -2.25 -1.63
N ALA A 66 -0.88 -3.23 -2.51
CA ALA A 66 -1.54 -4.52 -2.32
C ALA A 66 -1.06 -5.25 -1.05
N SER A 67 0.26 -5.28 -0.80
CA SER A 67 0.83 -5.94 0.40
C SER A 67 0.48 -5.19 1.68
N LEU A 68 0.50 -3.86 1.66
CA LEU A 68 0.10 -3.03 2.79
C LEU A 68 -1.41 -3.10 3.08
N CYS A 69 -2.24 -3.34 2.05
CA CYS A 69 -3.67 -3.60 2.19
C CYS A 69 -4.01 -5.03 2.63
N GLY A 70 -3.02 -5.92 2.71
CA GLY A 70 -3.19 -7.26 3.24
C GLY A 70 -3.35 -8.37 2.21
N VAL A 71 -3.20 -8.08 0.92
CA VAL A 71 -3.31 -9.07 -0.16
C VAL A 71 -2.26 -10.17 0.02
N GLU A 72 -1.01 -9.80 0.26
CA GLU A 72 0.09 -10.75 0.40
C GLU A 72 -0.11 -11.71 1.58
N GLN A 73 -0.47 -11.18 2.75
CA GLN A 73 -0.72 -11.99 3.94
C GLN A 73 -1.92 -12.93 3.75
N ALA A 74 -2.99 -12.45 3.10
CA ALA A 74 -4.17 -13.26 2.82
C ALA A 74 -3.87 -14.43 1.87
N LEU A 75 -3.03 -14.19 0.85
CA LEU A 75 -2.56 -15.24 -0.06
C LEU A 75 -1.68 -16.28 0.63
N GLU A 76 -0.76 -15.85 1.50
CA GLU A 76 0.09 -16.76 2.28
C GLU A 76 -0.70 -17.67 3.22
N LYS A 77 -1.81 -17.17 3.77
CA LYS A 77 -2.69 -17.91 4.67
C LYS A 77 -3.80 -18.69 3.96
N ASP A 78 -3.89 -18.59 2.64
CA ASP A 78 -5.01 -19.09 1.82
C ASP A 78 -6.39 -18.65 2.37
N ASP A 79 -6.45 -17.43 2.90
CA ASP A 79 -7.67 -16.86 3.49
C ASP A 79 -8.42 -16.02 2.45
N LYS A 80 -9.43 -16.63 1.84
CA LYS A 80 -10.26 -15.99 0.80
C LYS A 80 -11.07 -14.81 1.33
N THR A 81 -11.50 -14.88 2.59
CA THR A 81 -12.26 -13.79 3.23
C THR A 81 -11.37 -12.59 3.47
N ALA A 82 -10.18 -12.82 4.03
CA ALA A 82 -9.17 -11.77 4.21
C ALA A 82 -8.75 -11.16 2.86
N LEU A 83 -8.62 -11.98 1.82
CA LEU A 83 -8.27 -11.51 0.46
C LEU A 83 -9.35 -10.59 -0.11
N ASP A 84 -10.63 -10.93 0.03
CA ASP A 84 -11.75 -10.07 -0.40
C ASP A 84 -11.73 -8.73 0.34
N TYR A 85 -11.49 -8.72 1.64
CA TYR A 85 -11.32 -7.48 2.41
C TYR A 85 -10.07 -6.69 2.01
N ALA A 86 -8.99 -7.35 1.68
CA ALA A 86 -7.76 -6.70 1.22
C ALA A 86 -7.96 -5.95 -0.10
N VAL A 87 -8.62 -6.59 -1.07
CA VAL A 87 -8.99 -5.95 -2.35
C VAL A 87 -9.92 -4.76 -2.13
N LYS A 88 -10.91 -4.90 -1.25
CA LYS A 88 -11.84 -3.79 -0.91
C LYS A 88 -11.13 -2.62 -0.25
N ARG A 89 -10.16 -2.87 0.64
CA ARG A 89 -9.32 -1.81 1.25
C ARG A 89 -8.49 -1.08 0.21
N ASP A 90 -7.84 -1.81 -0.67
CA ASP A 90 -7.04 -1.26 -1.75
C ASP A 90 -7.89 -0.34 -2.64
N LEU A 91 -9.05 -0.82 -3.10
CA LEU A 91 -9.99 -0.02 -3.88
C LEU A 91 -10.57 1.16 -3.12
N LEU A 92 -10.82 1.04 -1.81
CA LEU A 92 -11.28 2.15 -0.97
C LEU A 92 -10.26 3.28 -0.91
N LEU A 93 -8.99 2.96 -0.71
CA LEU A 93 -7.92 3.96 -0.69
C LEU A 93 -7.76 4.64 -2.06
N HIS A 94 -7.78 3.87 -3.14
CA HIS A 94 -7.75 4.43 -4.50
C HIS A 94 -8.99 5.27 -4.81
N THR A 95 -10.15 4.90 -4.28
CA THR A 95 -11.37 5.73 -4.38
C THR A 95 -11.16 7.07 -3.69
N ALA A 96 -10.69 7.08 -2.46
CA ALA A 96 -10.40 8.32 -1.75
C ALA A 96 -9.42 9.20 -2.54
N MET A 97 -8.31 8.63 -3.01
CA MET A 97 -7.31 9.33 -3.83
C MET A 97 -7.92 9.89 -5.13
N ALA A 98 -8.74 9.10 -5.83
CA ALA A 98 -9.31 9.48 -7.12
C ALA A 98 -10.29 10.65 -7.03
N PHE A 99 -11.00 10.80 -5.90
CA PHE A 99 -12.03 11.84 -5.71
C PHE A 99 -11.55 13.06 -4.91
N LEU A 100 -10.32 13.07 -4.43
CA LEU A 100 -9.69 14.29 -3.91
C LEU A 100 -9.38 15.26 -5.05
N GLN A 101 -9.41 16.56 -4.74
CA GLN A 101 -9.05 17.61 -5.70
C GLN A 101 -7.62 17.42 -6.22
N GLY A 102 -7.42 17.52 -7.53
CA GLY A 102 -6.14 17.37 -8.22
C GLY A 102 -6.10 16.18 -9.18
N PHE A 103 -4.90 15.83 -9.64
CA PHE A 103 -4.69 14.73 -10.57
C PHE A 103 -4.40 13.44 -9.82
N PRO A 104 -5.24 12.39 -9.93
CA PRO A 104 -4.94 11.08 -9.36
C PRO A 104 -3.81 10.41 -10.16
N MET A 105 -2.81 9.92 -9.45
CA MET A 105 -1.67 9.21 -10.02
C MET A 105 -1.57 7.83 -9.41
N LEU A 106 -1.53 6.80 -10.25
CA LEU A 106 -1.31 5.42 -9.83
C LEU A 106 0.18 5.09 -9.88
N ASN A 107 0.68 4.40 -8.87
CA ASN A 107 2.00 3.80 -8.96
C ASN A 107 1.92 2.54 -9.82
N CYS A 108 2.88 2.38 -10.72
CA CYS A 108 2.91 1.25 -11.65
C CYS A 108 2.95 -0.08 -10.88
N GLY A 109 1.98 -0.95 -11.14
CA GLY A 109 1.79 -2.23 -10.45
C GLY A 109 0.60 -2.25 -9.48
N ASP A 110 0.13 -1.09 -9.00
CA ASP A 110 -1.05 -1.04 -8.13
C ASP A 110 -2.28 -1.63 -8.84
N GLU A 111 -2.44 -1.37 -10.13
CA GLU A 111 -3.54 -1.84 -10.97
C GLU A 111 -3.60 -3.36 -11.19
N ILE A 112 -2.54 -4.06 -10.85
CA ILE A 112 -2.43 -5.53 -11.01
C ILE A 112 -2.13 -6.25 -9.71
N ALA A 113 -2.33 -5.59 -8.57
CA ALA A 113 -2.00 -6.12 -7.25
C ALA A 113 -0.56 -6.64 -7.14
N GLN A 114 0.41 -5.86 -7.63
CA GLN A 114 1.81 -6.24 -7.52
C GLN A 114 2.21 -6.33 -6.05
N LEU A 115 2.76 -7.49 -5.66
CA LEU A 115 3.20 -7.76 -4.29
C LEU A 115 4.64 -7.28 -4.06
N ASN A 116 5.06 -7.29 -2.81
CA ASN A 116 6.44 -7.02 -2.41
C ASN A 116 7.44 -7.93 -3.10
N GLY A 117 8.58 -7.39 -3.47
CA GLY A 117 9.69 -8.12 -4.07
C GLY A 117 10.78 -8.42 -3.04
N TRP A 118 10.59 -9.45 -2.23
CA TRP A 118 11.52 -9.82 -1.16
C TRP A 118 12.88 -10.33 -1.63
N ASP A 119 13.01 -10.63 -2.92
CA ASP A 119 14.25 -11.06 -3.57
C ASP A 119 15.36 -10.01 -3.52
N TYR A 120 15.04 -8.75 -3.33
CA TYR A 120 16.04 -7.68 -3.17
C TYR A 120 17.02 -7.95 -2.01
N LYS A 121 16.58 -8.71 -0.98
CA LYS A 121 17.42 -9.08 0.16
C LYS A 121 18.59 -10.00 -0.20
N ASN A 122 18.52 -10.63 -1.35
CA ASN A 122 19.58 -11.49 -1.88
C ASN A 122 20.56 -10.73 -2.79
N ASP A 123 20.32 -9.45 -3.04
CA ASP A 123 21.14 -8.60 -3.89
C ASP A 123 21.99 -7.67 -3.00
N PRO A 124 23.33 -7.84 -2.94
CA PRO A 124 24.21 -7.04 -2.09
C PRO A 124 24.19 -5.54 -2.42
N ASP A 125 23.82 -5.17 -3.64
CA ASP A 125 23.73 -3.76 -4.04
C ASP A 125 22.39 -3.11 -3.65
N ARG A 126 21.43 -3.91 -3.19
CA ARG A 126 20.05 -3.46 -2.90
C ARG A 126 19.59 -3.72 -1.47
N VAL A 127 20.20 -4.67 -0.76
CA VAL A 127 19.76 -5.16 0.56
C VAL A 127 19.69 -4.09 1.62
N GLU A 128 20.55 -3.07 1.54
CA GLU A 128 20.61 -1.98 2.53
C GLU A 128 19.49 -0.93 2.37
N ASP A 129 18.73 -0.99 1.28
CA ASP A 129 17.63 -0.04 1.01
C ASP A 129 16.29 -0.77 0.92
N SER A 130 15.53 -0.79 2.02
CA SER A 130 14.23 -1.47 2.10
C SER A 130 13.16 -0.90 1.14
N ARG A 131 13.38 0.27 0.52
CA ARG A 131 12.53 0.78 -0.56
C ARG A 131 12.56 -0.15 -1.78
N ASN A 132 13.60 -0.96 -1.93
CA ASN A 132 13.65 -1.97 -2.98
C ASN A 132 12.56 -3.04 -2.86
N LEU A 133 11.94 -3.18 -1.69
CA LEU A 133 10.78 -4.04 -1.47
C LEU A 133 9.63 -3.74 -2.46
N HIS A 134 9.39 -2.47 -2.76
CA HIS A 134 8.32 -2.05 -3.66
C HIS A 134 8.82 -1.50 -5.01
N ARG A 135 10.13 -1.61 -5.27
CA ARG A 135 10.76 -1.21 -6.55
C ARG A 135 11.08 -2.39 -7.45
N SER A 136 10.39 -3.51 -7.26
CA SER A 136 10.55 -4.68 -8.12
C SER A 136 10.08 -4.39 -9.54
N LYS A 137 10.61 -5.14 -10.50
CA LYS A 137 10.20 -5.05 -11.91
C LYS A 137 8.70 -5.31 -12.04
N PHE A 138 8.05 -4.60 -12.95
CA PHE A 138 6.63 -4.78 -13.26
C PHE A 138 6.35 -6.23 -13.65
N ASN A 139 5.36 -6.84 -13.00
CA ASN A 139 5.04 -8.26 -13.21
C ASN A 139 4.13 -8.45 -14.43
N LEU A 140 4.74 -8.74 -15.58
CA LEU A 140 4.02 -8.94 -16.84
C LEU A 140 3.06 -10.14 -16.81
N GLU A 141 3.36 -11.18 -16.02
CA GLU A 141 2.47 -12.35 -15.90
C GLU A 141 1.19 -11.99 -15.12
N ASN A 142 1.32 -11.21 -14.05
CA ASN A 142 0.17 -10.65 -13.35
C ASN A 142 -0.63 -9.72 -14.27
N ALA A 143 0.03 -8.88 -15.05
CA ALA A 143 -0.63 -8.00 -16.00
C ALA A 143 -1.48 -8.75 -17.02
N LYS A 144 -1.06 -9.93 -17.47
CA LYS A 144 -1.87 -10.79 -18.36
C LYS A 144 -3.14 -11.31 -17.68
N GLN A 145 -3.14 -11.48 -16.36
CA GLN A 145 -4.30 -11.98 -15.60
C GLN A 145 -5.42 -10.93 -15.43
N ARG A 146 -5.16 -9.65 -15.67
CA ARG A 146 -6.14 -8.57 -15.47
C ARG A 146 -7.44 -8.73 -16.28
N THR A 147 -7.40 -9.45 -17.39
CA THR A 147 -8.58 -9.75 -18.22
C THR A 147 -9.23 -11.10 -17.92
N ARG A 148 -8.61 -11.93 -17.08
CA ARG A 148 -9.10 -13.26 -16.74
C ARG A 148 -10.04 -13.18 -15.53
N LYS A 149 -11.34 -13.40 -15.75
CA LYS A 149 -12.34 -13.39 -14.70
C LYS A 149 -12.02 -14.35 -13.55
N GLY A 150 -12.24 -13.90 -12.32
CA GLY A 150 -12.01 -14.69 -11.11
C GLY A 150 -10.56 -14.63 -10.58
N THR A 151 -9.67 -13.89 -11.22
CA THR A 151 -8.35 -13.63 -10.67
C THR A 151 -8.34 -12.37 -9.81
N LEU A 152 -7.43 -12.29 -8.85
CA LEU A 152 -7.16 -11.11 -8.04
C LEU A 152 -6.89 -9.88 -8.93
N GLN A 153 -6.03 -10.04 -9.93
CA GLN A 153 -5.65 -8.97 -10.87
C GLN A 153 -6.87 -8.44 -11.65
N ASN A 154 -7.78 -9.33 -12.02
CA ASN A 154 -9.02 -8.92 -12.68
C ASN A 154 -9.94 -8.14 -11.74
N ALA A 155 -10.09 -8.58 -10.49
CA ALA A 155 -10.94 -7.90 -9.52
C ALA A 155 -10.45 -6.46 -9.28
N LEU A 156 -9.15 -6.29 -9.05
CA LEU A 156 -8.57 -4.97 -8.82
C LEU A 156 -8.62 -4.09 -10.07
N TRP A 157 -8.22 -4.63 -11.23
CA TRP A 157 -8.28 -3.92 -12.52
C TRP A 157 -9.68 -3.41 -12.84
N GLN A 158 -10.72 -4.23 -12.66
CA GLN A 158 -12.12 -3.84 -12.92
C GLN A 158 -12.57 -2.74 -11.96
N GLY A 159 -12.20 -2.84 -10.68
CA GLY A 159 -12.50 -1.78 -9.70
C GLY A 159 -11.84 -0.45 -10.07
N MET A 160 -10.56 -0.46 -10.42
CA MET A 160 -9.85 0.75 -10.85
C MET A 160 -10.39 1.33 -12.16
N GLU A 161 -10.79 0.48 -13.12
CA GLU A 161 -11.42 0.94 -14.37
C GLU A 161 -12.78 1.62 -14.10
N GLN A 162 -13.56 1.10 -13.15
CA GLN A 162 -14.79 1.77 -12.70
C GLN A 162 -14.48 3.16 -12.08
N LEU A 163 -13.47 3.26 -11.22
CA LEU A 163 -13.05 4.54 -10.65
C LEU A 163 -12.61 5.53 -11.74
N ARG A 164 -11.85 5.06 -12.72
CA ARG A 164 -11.44 5.89 -13.87
C ARG A 164 -12.63 6.40 -14.65
N GLN A 165 -13.63 5.55 -14.92
CA GLN A 165 -14.85 5.94 -15.62
C GLN A 165 -15.66 6.96 -14.83
N MET A 166 -15.86 6.73 -13.53
CA MET A 166 -16.57 7.67 -12.66
C MET A 166 -15.83 9.02 -12.58
N ARG A 167 -14.50 9.01 -12.43
CA ARG A 167 -13.69 10.23 -12.35
C ARG A 167 -13.66 11.02 -13.66
N ALA A 168 -13.93 10.37 -14.79
CA ALA A 168 -14.01 11.02 -16.11
C ALA A 168 -15.33 11.79 -16.33
N ASP A 169 -16.28 11.71 -15.39
CA ASP A 169 -17.51 12.51 -15.46
C ASP A 169 -17.17 14.01 -15.38
N PRO A 170 -17.78 14.86 -16.24
CA PRO A 170 -17.54 16.31 -16.24
C PRO A 170 -17.75 17.02 -14.90
N CYS A 171 -18.52 16.46 -13.97
CA CYS A 171 -18.70 17.04 -12.64
C CYS A 171 -17.40 17.05 -11.80
N PHE A 172 -16.38 16.30 -12.20
CA PHE A 172 -15.06 16.25 -11.55
C PHE A 172 -13.96 16.98 -12.32
N ALA A 173 -14.30 17.69 -13.40
CA ALA A 173 -13.34 18.41 -14.24
C ALA A 173 -12.89 19.75 -13.62
#